data_a4cfbf23b84553cf6332ea32f14e602e
#
_entry.id   a4cfbf23b84553cf6332ea32f14e602e
#
_cell.length_a   1.000
_cell.length_b   1.000
_cell.length_c   1.000
_cell.angle_alpha   90.00
_cell.angle_beta   90.00
_cell.angle_gamma   90.00
#
_symmetry.space_group_name_H-M   'P 1'
#
loop_
_entity.id
_entity.type
_entity.pdbx_description
1 polymer ?
#
loop_
_entity_poly.entity_id
_entity_poly.type
_entity_poly.pdbx_seq_one_letter_code
_entity_poly.pdbx_strand_id
1 'polypeptide(L)'
;METVSSSAIGLVIAIVVVVASIWIYKAATGVMPGAKLVLAPPAGVQPSGVEENVAKFMFFYTTWCPHSRKAEGPWKSFQQVLKNTPRKYGGMTLQFEDVNAESQTGKASLYGISHYPTFKIQTKDSVYEFVGVPSVNNFRTALIGTFGQETF
;
A
#
# COMPACT_ATOMS: atom_id res chain seq x y z
N MET A 1 -13.43 22.33 43.62
CA MET A 1 -12.24 21.61 43.12
C MET A 1 -12.67 20.15 42.95
N GLU A 2 -13.00 19.78 41.71
CA GLU A 2 -13.36 18.39 41.42
C GLU A 2 -12.12 17.51 41.44
N THR A 3 -12.10 16.53 42.31
CA THR A 3 -11.04 15.52 42.37
C THR A 3 -11.13 14.65 41.15
N VAL A 4 -10.26 14.83 40.18
CA VAL A 4 -10.13 13.94 39.03
C VAL A 4 -9.87 12.55 39.58
N SER A 5 -10.78 11.63 39.32
CA SER A 5 -10.70 10.23 39.77
C SER A 5 -9.39 9.62 39.32
N SER A 6 -8.70 8.89 40.21
CA SER A 6 -7.45 8.16 39.91
C SER A 6 -7.57 7.27 38.66
N SER A 7 -8.76 6.73 38.41
CA SER A 7 -9.09 5.93 37.23
C SER A 7 -9.05 6.76 35.93
N ALA A 8 -9.50 8.03 35.97
CA ALA A 8 -9.48 8.92 34.79
C ALA A 8 -8.03 9.30 34.45
N ILE A 9 -7.19 9.55 35.45
CA ILE A 9 -5.76 9.83 35.24
C ILE A 9 -5.06 8.61 34.62
N GLY A 10 -5.33 7.41 35.10
CA GLY A 10 -4.77 6.17 34.55
C GLY A 10 -5.14 5.95 33.08
N LEU A 11 -6.38 6.24 32.72
CA LEU A 11 -6.87 6.11 31.34
C LEU A 11 -6.20 7.13 30.40
N VAL A 12 -6.04 8.36 30.84
CA VAL A 12 -5.35 9.40 30.07
C VAL A 12 -3.88 9.02 29.84
N ILE A 13 -3.19 8.55 30.86
CA ILE A 13 -1.79 8.10 30.73
C ILE A 13 -1.69 6.93 29.74
N ALA A 14 -2.57 5.96 29.81
CA ALA A 14 -2.58 4.82 28.88
C ALA A 14 -2.75 5.28 27.43
N ILE A 15 -3.68 6.21 27.16
CA ILE A 15 -3.88 6.77 25.81
C ILE A 15 -2.64 7.50 25.32
N VAL A 16 -2.03 8.32 26.16
CA VAL A 16 -0.80 9.06 25.80
C VAL A 16 0.34 8.10 25.47
N VAL A 17 0.52 7.03 26.24
CA VAL A 17 1.57 6.03 25.98
C VAL A 17 1.33 5.32 24.64
N VAL A 18 0.10 4.94 24.34
CA VAL A 18 -0.25 4.29 23.06
C VAL A 18 0.01 5.22 21.89
N VAL A 19 -0.44 6.48 21.97
CA VAL A 19 -0.21 7.47 20.92
C VAL A 19 1.28 7.73 20.75
N ALA A 20 2.02 7.91 21.82
CA ALA A 20 3.48 8.10 21.78
C ALA A 20 4.19 6.90 21.14
N SER A 21 3.79 5.67 21.47
CA SER A 21 4.34 4.44 20.88
C SER A 21 4.12 4.37 19.36
N ILE A 22 2.93 4.73 18.89
CA ILE A 22 2.61 4.81 17.46
C ILE A 22 3.47 5.88 16.77
N TRP A 23 3.66 7.05 17.40
CA TRP A 23 4.49 8.12 16.86
C TRP A 23 5.96 7.74 16.80
N ILE A 24 6.48 7.10 17.83
CA ILE A 24 7.86 6.61 17.88
C ILE A 24 8.09 5.53 16.83
N TYR A 25 7.16 4.59 16.70
CA TYR A 25 7.21 3.55 15.67
C TYR A 25 7.22 4.17 14.25
N LYS A 26 6.32 5.13 14.00
CA LYS A 26 6.27 5.85 12.72
C LYS A 26 7.55 6.63 12.45
N ALA A 27 8.11 7.32 13.46
CA ALA A 27 9.34 8.09 13.33
C ALA A 27 10.57 7.20 13.08
N ALA A 28 10.61 6.02 13.71
CA ALA A 28 11.72 5.07 13.59
C ALA A 28 11.68 4.27 12.29
N THR A 29 10.49 3.88 11.81
CA THR A 29 10.32 2.98 10.65
C THR A 29 9.77 3.69 9.42
N GLY A 30 9.14 4.85 9.60
CA GLY A 30 8.39 5.54 8.56
C GLY A 30 7.12 4.78 8.09
N VAL A 31 6.78 3.69 8.78
CA VAL A 31 5.70 2.77 8.40
C VAL A 31 4.53 2.94 9.37
N MET A 32 3.32 3.07 8.85
CA MET A 32 2.11 2.98 9.66
C MET A 32 1.83 1.51 9.97
N PRO A 33 1.52 1.15 11.23
CA PRO A 33 1.09 -0.19 11.59
C PRO A 33 -0.12 -0.59 10.74
N GLY A 34 -0.03 -1.73 10.06
CA GLY A 34 -1.14 -2.27 9.28
C GLY A 34 -1.02 -2.16 7.75
N ALA A 35 0.07 -1.58 7.19
CA ALA A 35 0.29 -1.66 5.74
C ALA A 35 0.55 -3.12 5.33
N LYS A 36 -0.30 -3.67 4.47
CA LYS A 36 -0.23 -5.06 4.01
C LYS A 36 -0.82 -5.23 2.62
N LEU A 37 -0.45 -6.32 1.97
CA LEU A 37 -1.16 -6.83 0.79
C LEU A 37 -2.20 -7.85 1.24
N VAL A 38 -3.41 -7.72 0.72
CA VAL A 38 -4.51 -8.65 0.94
C VAL A 38 -4.85 -9.30 -0.38
N LEU A 39 -5.05 -10.61 -0.39
CA LEU A 39 -5.50 -11.32 -1.59
C LEU A 39 -6.83 -10.71 -2.05
N ALA A 40 -6.85 -10.18 -3.26
CA ALA A 40 -8.07 -9.58 -3.80
C ALA A 40 -9.03 -10.69 -4.25
N PRO A 41 -10.33 -10.52 -4.02
CA PRO A 41 -11.31 -11.45 -4.59
C PRO A 41 -11.19 -11.47 -6.11
N PRO A 42 -11.42 -12.61 -6.76
CA PRO A 42 -11.36 -12.72 -8.22
C PRO A 42 -12.42 -11.82 -8.86
N ALA A 43 -11.98 -10.73 -9.47
CA ALA A 43 -12.81 -9.78 -10.18
C ALA A 43 -12.74 -10.03 -11.70
N GLY A 44 -12.90 -11.27 -12.13
CA GLY A 44 -12.84 -11.62 -13.55
C GLY A 44 -11.44 -11.60 -14.18
N VAL A 45 -10.41 -11.18 -13.42
CA VAL A 45 -9.04 -11.23 -13.88
C VAL A 45 -8.56 -12.67 -13.79
N GLN A 46 -8.36 -13.30 -14.95
CA GLN A 46 -7.54 -14.50 -15.01
C GLN A 46 -6.09 -14.04 -14.73
N PRO A 47 -5.36 -14.64 -13.77
CA PRO A 47 -3.95 -14.30 -13.52
C PRO A 47 -3.08 -14.85 -14.67
N SER A 48 -3.36 -14.45 -15.90
CA SER A 48 -2.62 -14.85 -17.10
C SER A 48 -1.98 -13.62 -17.74
N GLY A 49 -0.76 -13.75 -18.21
CA GLY A 49 -0.05 -12.68 -18.90
C GLY A 49 1.01 -11.93 -18.11
N VAL A 50 1.32 -12.39 -16.90
CA VAL A 50 2.48 -11.92 -16.12
C VAL A 50 3.49 -13.05 -16.04
N GLU A 51 4.76 -12.74 -16.32
CA GLU A 51 5.86 -13.70 -16.24
C GLU A 51 6.05 -14.20 -14.79
N GLU A 52 6.65 -15.36 -14.63
CA GLU A 52 6.77 -16.07 -13.34
C GLU A 52 7.49 -15.27 -12.25
N ASN A 53 8.46 -14.43 -12.64
CA ASN A 53 9.27 -13.62 -11.73
C ASN A 53 8.92 -12.11 -11.80
N VAL A 54 7.73 -11.78 -12.24
CA VAL A 54 7.26 -10.40 -12.39
C VAL A 54 6.01 -10.19 -11.54
N ALA A 55 5.95 -9.05 -10.88
CA ALA A 55 4.75 -8.56 -10.22
C ALA A 55 4.40 -7.18 -10.79
N LYS A 56 3.21 -7.06 -11.36
CA LYS A 56 2.71 -5.81 -11.92
C LYS A 56 2.01 -5.01 -10.83
N PHE A 57 2.59 -3.91 -10.42
CA PHE A 57 2.03 -3.00 -9.43
C PHE A 57 1.29 -1.87 -10.14
N MET A 58 -0.02 -1.81 -9.94
CA MET A 58 -0.94 -0.89 -10.62
C MET A 58 -1.51 0.13 -9.65
N PHE A 59 -1.52 1.39 -10.05
CA PHE A 59 -2.17 2.49 -9.34
C PHE A 59 -3.42 2.92 -10.12
N PHE A 60 -4.58 2.59 -9.59
CA PHE A 60 -5.88 3.01 -10.12
C PHE A 60 -6.28 4.34 -9.50
N TYR A 61 -6.47 5.36 -10.32
CA TYR A 61 -6.76 6.70 -9.89
C TYR A 61 -7.78 7.39 -10.79
N THR A 62 -8.32 8.51 -10.30
CA THR A 62 -9.08 9.48 -11.08
C THR A 62 -8.53 10.88 -10.85
N THR A 63 -8.64 11.76 -11.84
CA THR A 63 -8.06 13.10 -11.79
C THR A 63 -8.81 14.03 -10.84
N TRP A 64 -10.10 13.82 -10.69
CA TRP A 64 -10.97 14.60 -9.82
C TRP A 64 -10.84 14.23 -8.33
N CYS A 65 -10.32 13.03 -8.00
CA CYS A 65 -10.25 12.55 -6.62
C CYS A 65 -9.08 13.19 -5.84
N PRO A 66 -9.33 13.95 -4.75
CA PRO A 66 -8.25 14.54 -3.95
C PRO A 66 -7.33 13.50 -3.31
N HIS A 67 -7.86 12.35 -2.95
CA HIS A 67 -7.07 11.25 -2.37
C HIS A 67 -6.13 10.62 -3.39
N SER A 68 -6.56 10.49 -4.65
CA SER A 68 -5.69 10.04 -5.76
C SER A 68 -4.50 10.98 -5.95
N ARG A 69 -4.75 12.30 -5.97
CA ARG A 69 -3.69 13.33 -6.08
C ARG A 69 -2.69 13.27 -4.92
N LYS A 70 -3.16 13.03 -3.69
CA LYS A 70 -2.28 12.85 -2.53
C LYS A 70 -1.42 11.58 -2.62
N ALA A 71 -1.95 10.51 -3.21
CA ALA A 71 -1.27 9.23 -3.34
C ALA A 71 -0.23 9.22 -4.48
N GLU A 72 -0.38 10.10 -5.47
CA GLU A 72 0.49 10.18 -6.64
C GLU A 72 1.96 10.49 -6.28
N GLY A 73 2.20 11.41 -5.34
CA GLY A 73 3.55 11.76 -4.89
C GLY A 73 4.31 10.56 -4.32
N PRO A 74 3.81 9.88 -3.28
CA PRO A 74 4.40 8.65 -2.76
C PRO A 74 4.58 7.55 -3.82
N TRP A 75 3.61 7.39 -4.73
CA TRP A 75 3.68 6.42 -5.82
C TRP A 75 4.84 6.69 -6.77
N LYS A 76 4.96 7.91 -7.28
CA LYS A 76 6.08 8.31 -8.15
C LYS A 76 7.43 8.23 -7.45
N SER A 77 7.47 8.60 -6.17
CA SER A 77 8.69 8.46 -5.36
C SER A 77 9.13 7.01 -5.25
N PHE A 78 8.19 6.08 -5.05
CA PHE A 78 8.50 4.66 -4.99
C PHE A 78 9.01 4.12 -6.34
N GLN A 79 8.39 4.49 -7.45
CA GLN A 79 8.88 4.16 -8.79
C GLN A 79 10.31 4.68 -9.01
N GLN A 80 10.58 5.92 -8.60
CA GLN A 80 11.89 6.54 -8.76
C GLN A 80 12.97 5.85 -7.92
N VAL A 81 12.65 5.45 -6.69
CA VAL A 81 13.56 4.68 -5.83
C VAL A 81 13.98 3.38 -6.52
N LEU A 82 13.02 2.63 -7.07
CA LEU A 82 13.32 1.35 -7.74
C LEU A 82 13.97 1.53 -9.12
N LYS A 83 13.73 2.63 -9.79
CA LYS A 83 14.44 2.98 -11.02
C LYS A 83 15.91 3.29 -10.77
N ASN A 84 16.21 4.01 -9.69
CA ASN A 84 17.58 4.38 -9.32
C ASN A 84 18.35 3.22 -8.68
N THR A 85 17.66 2.39 -7.92
CA THR A 85 18.24 1.23 -7.23
C THR A 85 17.29 0.04 -7.41
N PRO A 86 17.45 -0.71 -8.52
CA PRO A 86 16.59 -1.85 -8.81
C PRO A 86 16.65 -2.90 -7.68
N ARG A 87 15.49 -3.35 -7.25
CA ARG A 87 15.35 -4.34 -6.18
C ARG A 87 14.28 -5.36 -6.54
N LYS A 88 14.46 -6.58 -6.05
CA LYS A 88 13.48 -7.66 -6.15
C LYS A 88 12.90 -7.96 -4.79
N TYR A 89 11.66 -8.36 -4.75
CA TYR A 89 10.94 -8.76 -3.54
C TYR A 89 10.60 -10.24 -3.64
N GLY A 90 11.26 -11.08 -2.82
CA GLY A 90 11.12 -12.53 -2.93
C GLY A 90 11.45 -13.08 -4.32
N GLY A 91 12.43 -12.49 -4.99
CA GLY A 91 12.83 -12.84 -6.36
C GLY A 91 12.00 -12.19 -7.47
N MET A 92 10.89 -11.51 -7.16
CA MET A 92 10.05 -10.86 -8.15
C MET A 92 10.52 -9.44 -8.49
N THR A 93 10.52 -9.13 -9.77
CA THR A 93 10.76 -7.79 -10.31
C THR A 93 9.44 -7.03 -10.41
N LEU A 94 9.40 -5.78 -9.94
CA LEU A 94 8.21 -4.95 -10.05
C LEU A 94 8.14 -4.23 -11.40
N GLN A 95 6.98 -4.31 -12.05
CA GLN A 95 6.58 -3.45 -13.15
C GLN A 95 5.48 -2.53 -12.66
N PHE A 96 5.57 -1.24 -13.00
CA PHE A 96 4.61 -0.23 -12.57
C PHE A 96 3.67 0.15 -13.69
N GLU A 97 2.40 0.37 -13.35
CA GLU A 97 1.41 0.84 -14.29
C GLU A 97 0.46 1.85 -13.62
N ASP A 98 0.33 3.01 -14.26
CA ASP A 98 -0.62 4.04 -13.88
C ASP A 98 -1.92 3.84 -14.68
N VAL A 99 -3.03 3.59 -14.00
CA VAL A 99 -4.33 3.33 -14.63
C VAL A 99 -5.31 4.45 -14.29
N ASN A 100 -5.53 5.34 -15.24
CA ASN A 100 -6.58 6.34 -15.13
C ASN A 100 -7.94 5.68 -15.39
N ALA A 101 -8.73 5.53 -14.32
CA ALA A 101 -10.01 4.85 -14.38
C ALA A 101 -11.09 5.62 -15.16
N GLU A 102 -10.87 6.91 -15.44
CA GLU A 102 -11.79 7.71 -16.27
C GLU A 102 -11.68 7.36 -17.75
N SER A 103 -10.46 7.04 -18.21
CA SER A 103 -10.18 6.65 -19.60
C SER A 103 -10.09 5.14 -19.79
N GLN A 104 -9.73 4.39 -18.74
CA GLN A 104 -9.56 2.93 -18.76
C GLN A 104 -10.62 2.22 -17.92
N THR A 105 -11.89 2.58 -18.13
CA THR A 105 -13.03 2.07 -17.37
C THR A 105 -13.15 0.54 -17.43
N GLY A 106 -12.88 -0.05 -18.59
CA GLY A 106 -12.89 -1.51 -18.76
C GLY A 106 -11.86 -2.21 -17.88
N LYS A 107 -10.66 -1.64 -17.77
CA LYS A 107 -9.63 -2.18 -16.89
C LYS A 107 -9.99 -2.00 -15.41
N ALA A 108 -10.49 -0.83 -15.02
CA ALA A 108 -10.96 -0.60 -13.66
C ALA A 108 -12.07 -1.60 -13.27
N SER A 109 -13.04 -1.84 -14.17
CA SER A 109 -14.09 -2.84 -13.97
C SER A 109 -13.54 -4.25 -13.85
N LEU A 110 -12.59 -4.63 -14.73
CA LEU A 110 -11.96 -5.95 -14.73
C LEU A 110 -11.27 -6.26 -13.39
N TYR A 111 -10.63 -5.26 -12.77
CA TYR A 111 -9.98 -5.41 -11.47
C TYR A 111 -10.91 -5.13 -10.27
N GLY A 112 -12.20 -4.91 -10.50
CA GLY A 112 -13.20 -4.68 -9.46
C GLY A 112 -12.95 -3.42 -8.66
N ILE A 113 -12.49 -2.33 -9.31
CA ILE A 113 -12.17 -1.09 -8.63
C ILE A 113 -13.45 -0.34 -8.28
N SER A 114 -13.71 -0.16 -6.99
CA SER A 114 -14.90 0.51 -6.45
C SER A 114 -14.60 1.85 -5.75
N HIS A 115 -13.34 2.14 -5.49
CA HIS A 115 -12.92 3.38 -4.82
C HIS A 115 -11.53 3.83 -5.30
N TYR A 116 -11.19 5.09 -5.05
CA TYR A 116 -9.93 5.70 -5.47
C TYR A 116 -9.25 6.46 -4.34
N PRO A 117 -7.89 6.37 -4.22
CA PRO A 117 -7.01 5.52 -5.03
C PRO A 117 -7.10 4.06 -4.61
N THR A 118 -6.89 3.13 -5.54
CA THR A 118 -6.69 1.71 -5.25
C THR A 118 -5.39 1.24 -5.86
N PHE A 119 -4.65 0.42 -5.12
CA PHE A 119 -3.41 -0.18 -5.59
C PHE A 119 -3.57 -1.69 -5.67
N LYS A 120 -3.32 -2.27 -6.83
CA LYS A 120 -3.36 -3.73 -7.05
C LYS A 120 -1.99 -4.23 -7.48
N ILE A 121 -1.65 -5.44 -7.04
CA ILE A 121 -0.45 -6.13 -7.50
C ILE A 121 -0.89 -7.45 -8.10
N GLN A 122 -0.58 -7.64 -9.36
CA GLN A 122 -0.84 -8.87 -10.09
C GLN A 122 0.46 -9.65 -10.25
N THR A 123 0.44 -10.89 -9.81
CA THR A 123 1.44 -11.92 -10.13
C THR A 123 0.87 -12.91 -11.14
N LYS A 124 1.65 -13.92 -11.52
CA LYS A 124 1.18 -15.01 -12.39
C LYS A 124 -0.08 -15.71 -11.84
N ASP A 125 -0.15 -15.91 -10.51
CA ASP A 125 -1.16 -16.77 -9.89
C ASP A 125 -2.21 -16.00 -9.06
N SER A 126 -1.95 -14.74 -8.74
CA SER A 126 -2.78 -14.02 -7.78
C SER A 126 -2.82 -12.53 -8.03
N VAL A 127 -3.90 -11.91 -7.55
CA VAL A 127 -4.04 -10.46 -7.47
C VAL A 127 -4.18 -10.06 -6.01
N TYR A 128 -3.39 -9.09 -5.60
CA TYR A 128 -3.40 -8.53 -4.25
C TYR A 128 -3.86 -7.08 -4.28
N GLU A 129 -4.47 -6.64 -3.20
CA GLU A 129 -4.78 -5.24 -2.94
C GLU A 129 -3.90 -4.71 -1.81
N PHE A 130 -3.30 -3.54 -2.02
CA PHE A 130 -2.57 -2.85 -0.97
C PHE A 130 -3.56 -2.14 -0.03
N VAL A 131 -3.47 -2.47 1.25
CA VAL A 131 -4.22 -1.83 2.32
C VAL A 131 -3.25 -1.06 3.21
N GLY A 132 -3.45 0.25 3.32
CA GLY A 132 -2.60 1.12 4.11
C GLY A 132 -2.48 2.53 3.53
N VAL A 133 -1.81 3.41 4.25
CA VAL A 133 -1.51 4.76 3.78
C VAL A 133 -0.41 4.70 2.72
N PRO A 134 -0.62 5.26 1.51
CA PRO A 134 0.40 5.28 0.47
C PRO A 134 1.66 6.01 0.94
N SER A 135 2.77 5.30 0.99
CA SER A 135 4.12 5.83 1.23
C SER A 135 5.16 4.83 0.74
N VAL A 136 6.38 5.30 0.43
CA VAL A 136 7.48 4.44 0.00
C VAL A 136 7.72 3.30 0.99
N ASN A 137 7.77 3.61 2.28
CA ASN A 137 8.03 2.62 3.33
C ASN A 137 6.88 1.61 3.47
N ASN A 138 5.63 2.08 3.38
CA ASN A 138 4.47 1.19 3.49
C ASN A 138 4.36 0.24 2.29
N PHE A 139 4.67 0.72 1.08
CA PHE A 139 4.75 -0.15 -0.09
C PHE A 139 5.84 -1.22 0.08
N ARG A 140 7.04 -0.83 0.53
CA ARG A 140 8.13 -1.78 0.80
C ARG A 140 7.75 -2.80 1.86
N THR A 141 7.20 -2.36 2.99
CA THR A 141 6.78 -3.27 4.08
C THR A 141 5.74 -4.27 3.62
N ALA A 142 4.74 -3.82 2.87
CA ALA A 142 3.69 -4.69 2.35
C ALA A 142 4.26 -5.73 1.35
N LEU A 143 5.18 -5.32 0.48
CA LEU A 143 5.84 -6.22 -0.47
C LEU A 143 6.73 -7.24 0.23
N ILE A 144 7.54 -6.82 1.19
CA ILE A 144 8.40 -7.71 1.99
C ILE A 144 7.55 -8.72 2.78
N GLY A 145 6.47 -8.25 3.40
CA GLY A 145 5.57 -9.11 4.18
C GLY A 145 4.84 -10.17 3.35
N THR A 146 4.65 -9.94 2.05
CA THR A 146 3.91 -10.86 1.17
C THR A 146 4.83 -11.73 0.32
N PHE A 147 5.86 -11.14 -0.29
CA PHE A 147 6.71 -11.83 -1.25
C PHE A 147 8.05 -12.27 -0.66
N GLY A 148 8.47 -11.68 0.44
CA GLY A 148 9.75 -11.98 1.08
C GLY A 148 10.75 -10.83 0.98
N GLN A 149 11.95 -11.10 1.50
CA GLN A 149 12.99 -10.09 1.65
C GLN A 149 13.38 -9.42 0.34
N GLU A 150 13.74 -8.16 0.49
CA GLU A 150 14.26 -7.31 -0.57
C GLU A 150 15.70 -7.70 -0.91
N THR A 151 15.97 -7.92 -2.20
CA THR A 151 17.31 -8.26 -2.73
C THR A 151 17.67 -7.33 -3.88
N PHE A 152 18.97 -7.16 -4.13
CA PHE A 152 19.51 -6.38 -5.25
C PHE A 152 19.66 -7.23 -6.51
#